data_5cefe96ceda079ee075aa7a23560caeb
#
_entry.id   5cefe96ceda079ee075aa7a23560caeb
#
_cell.length_a   1.000
_cell.length_b   1.000
_cell.length_c   1.000
_cell.angle_alpha   90.00
_cell.angle_beta   90.00
_cell.angle_gamma   90.00
#
_symmetry.space_group_name_H-M   'P 1'
#
loop_
_entity.id
_entity.type
_entity.pdbx_description
1 polymer ?
#
loop_
_entity_poly.entity_id
_entity_poly.type
_entity_poly.pdbx_seq_one_letter_code
_entity_poly.pdbx_strand_id
1 'polypeptide(L)'
;IQKFFDGKGFKNVDVEIEQKDDPANEGEVIVDINIDKNEKTKIHRIYFEGNEKLTARELKKAMKKTNEKFSLPNDWKTSIMEMFSTKKFTTEEYENDKKNIIAKYNEHGYRDAVLLFDSVANFNEKKVDIFLKVDEGEKYYLKDIRFVGNTQYSTDYLMAVLGMKPGEVYNQKKLNERLSTDD
;
A
#
# COMPACT_ATOMS: atom_id res chain seq x y z
N ILE A 1 -15.92 15.41 -8.59
CA ILE A 1 -16.88 14.66 -7.73
C ILE A 1 -16.42 13.20 -7.61
N GLN A 2 -16.33 12.44 -8.72
CA GLN A 2 -15.93 11.02 -8.70
C GLN A 2 -14.60 10.79 -7.96
N LYS A 3 -13.54 11.56 -8.28
CA LYS A 3 -12.25 11.49 -7.60
C LYS A 3 -12.33 11.73 -6.08
N PHE A 4 -13.23 12.62 -5.65
CA PHE A 4 -13.45 12.87 -4.22
C PHE A 4 -14.04 11.64 -3.52
N PHE A 5 -15.04 11.01 -4.14
CA PHE A 5 -15.67 9.83 -3.56
C PHE A 5 -14.78 8.58 -3.63
N ASP A 6 -13.95 8.42 -4.68
CA ASP A 6 -12.94 7.38 -4.77
C ASP A 6 -11.96 7.46 -3.59
N GLY A 7 -11.45 8.65 -3.26
CA GLY A 7 -10.64 8.89 -2.07
C GLY A 7 -11.33 8.55 -0.74
N LYS A 8 -12.68 8.44 -0.72
CA LYS A 8 -13.48 8.00 0.44
C LYS A 8 -13.85 6.51 0.38
N GLY A 9 -13.39 5.78 -0.65
CA GLY A 9 -13.63 4.35 -0.84
C GLY A 9 -14.93 4.00 -1.58
N PHE A 10 -15.52 4.97 -2.29
CA PHE A 10 -16.71 4.78 -3.12
C PHE A 10 -16.30 4.80 -4.60
N LYS A 11 -16.06 3.64 -5.18
CA LYS A 11 -15.53 3.52 -6.54
C LYS A 11 -16.63 3.56 -7.61
N ASN A 12 -17.83 3.14 -7.25
CA ASN A 12 -19.00 3.08 -8.14
C ASN A 12 -19.97 4.19 -7.78
N VAL A 13 -19.59 5.44 -8.05
CA VAL A 13 -20.42 6.61 -7.81
C VAL A 13 -21.12 6.99 -9.11
N ASP A 14 -22.44 6.97 -9.10
CA ASP A 14 -23.25 7.48 -10.19
C ASP A 14 -23.50 8.98 -10.00
N VAL A 15 -23.25 9.75 -11.04
CA VAL A 15 -23.45 11.20 -11.05
C VAL A 15 -24.31 11.55 -12.27
N GLU A 16 -25.53 11.94 -12.01
CA GLU A 16 -26.47 12.42 -13.03
C GLU A 16 -26.55 13.95 -12.95
N ILE A 17 -26.46 14.61 -14.10
CA ILE A 17 -26.55 16.07 -14.21
C ILE A 17 -27.73 16.41 -15.09
N GLU A 18 -28.69 17.08 -14.51
CA GLU A 18 -29.84 17.67 -15.23
C GLU A 18 -29.66 19.17 -15.30
N GLN A 19 -29.90 19.73 -16.49
CA GLN A 19 -29.86 21.16 -16.72
C GLN A 19 -31.23 21.61 -17.19
N LYS A 20 -31.76 22.67 -16.57
CA LYS A 20 -33.07 23.27 -16.88
C LYS A 20 -32.91 24.79 -16.98
N ASP A 21 -33.66 25.43 -17.88
CA ASP A 21 -33.72 26.87 -17.91
C ASP A 21 -34.44 27.40 -16.65
N ASP A 22 -33.96 28.50 -16.09
CA ASP A 22 -34.64 29.14 -14.97
C ASP A 22 -35.93 29.83 -15.47
N PRO A 23 -37.11 29.38 -15.01
CA PRO A 23 -38.39 30.00 -15.45
C PRO A 23 -38.56 31.44 -14.94
N ALA A 24 -37.76 31.89 -13.98
CA ALA A 24 -37.87 33.22 -13.39
C ALA A 24 -36.90 34.23 -14.02
N ASN A 25 -35.79 33.77 -14.62
CA ASN A 25 -34.75 34.63 -15.15
C ASN A 25 -34.30 34.17 -16.54
N GLU A 26 -34.52 34.98 -17.54
CA GLU A 26 -34.09 34.70 -18.91
C GLU A 26 -32.54 34.69 -19.00
N GLY A 27 -31.99 33.62 -19.58
CA GLY A 27 -30.54 33.45 -19.73
C GLY A 27 -29.81 32.79 -18.52
N GLU A 28 -30.54 32.40 -17.49
CA GLU A 28 -30.02 31.62 -16.37
C GLU A 28 -30.43 30.16 -16.47
N VAL A 29 -29.57 29.26 -15.95
CA VAL A 29 -29.81 27.81 -15.93
C VAL A 29 -29.68 27.26 -14.52
N ILE A 30 -30.55 26.34 -14.17
CA ILE A 30 -30.50 25.56 -12.95
C ILE A 30 -29.81 24.23 -13.29
N VAL A 31 -28.78 23.85 -12.54
CA VAL A 31 -28.11 22.59 -12.70
C VAL A 31 -28.36 21.73 -11.46
N ASP A 32 -29.09 20.65 -11.62
CA ASP A 32 -29.33 19.64 -10.60
C ASP A 32 -28.28 18.54 -10.73
N ILE A 33 -27.55 18.26 -9.66
CA ILE A 33 -26.54 17.22 -9.63
C ILE A 33 -26.95 16.14 -8.62
N ASN A 34 -27.45 15.03 -9.15
CA ASN A 34 -27.82 13.86 -8.35
C ASN A 34 -26.61 12.94 -8.18
N ILE A 35 -26.29 12.60 -6.93
CA ILE A 35 -25.12 11.77 -6.60
C ILE A 35 -25.59 10.55 -5.83
N ASP A 36 -25.49 9.37 -6.44
CA ASP A 36 -25.60 8.10 -5.74
C ASP A 36 -24.18 7.54 -5.51
N LYS A 37 -23.75 7.59 -4.26
CA LYS A 37 -22.41 7.11 -3.86
C LYS A 37 -22.30 5.60 -3.78
N ASN A 38 -23.43 4.87 -3.84
CA ASN A 38 -23.45 3.43 -3.66
C ASN A 38 -22.73 2.94 -2.38
N GLU A 39 -22.36 1.66 -2.31
CA GLU A 39 -21.63 1.11 -1.17
C GLU A 39 -20.10 1.27 -1.35
N LYS A 40 -19.38 1.28 -0.24
CA LYS A 40 -17.92 1.29 -0.25
C LYS A 40 -17.36 0.00 -0.83
N THR A 41 -16.39 0.16 -1.72
CA THR A 41 -15.71 -0.96 -2.37
C THR A 41 -14.83 -1.71 -1.36
N LYS A 42 -14.88 -3.04 -1.40
CA LYS A 42 -14.10 -3.96 -0.56
C LYS A 42 -13.15 -4.78 -1.43
N ILE A 43 -12.08 -5.31 -0.83
CA ILE A 43 -11.17 -6.21 -1.53
C ILE A 43 -11.73 -7.64 -1.45
N HIS A 44 -11.84 -8.30 -2.62
CA HIS A 44 -12.18 -9.70 -2.71
C HIS A 44 -10.92 -10.55 -2.61
N ARG A 45 -9.96 -10.38 -3.53
CA ARG A 45 -8.69 -11.12 -3.53
C ARG A 45 -7.54 -10.27 -4.05
N ILE A 46 -6.32 -10.65 -3.61
CA ILE A 46 -5.06 -10.07 -4.09
C ILE A 46 -4.21 -11.20 -4.66
N TYR A 47 -3.78 -11.03 -5.90
CA TYR A 47 -2.95 -11.96 -6.63
C TYR A 47 -1.56 -11.37 -6.84
N PHE A 48 -0.53 -12.18 -6.62
CA PHE A 48 0.86 -11.84 -6.88
C PHE A 48 1.43 -12.77 -7.95
N GLU A 49 2.24 -12.20 -8.85
CA GLU A 49 3.03 -12.89 -9.85
C GLU A 49 4.49 -12.45 -9.74
N GLY A 50 5.45 -13.37 -9.92
CA GLY A 50 6.89 -13.10 -9.86
C GLY A 50 7.48 -13.10 -8.45
N ASN A 51 6.68 -13.34 -7.40
CA ASN A 51 7.11 -13.37 -6.01
C ASN A 51 7.66 -14.77 -5.61
N GLU A 52 8.87 -15.10 -6.04
CA GLU A 52 9.51 -16.40 -5.77
C GLU A 52 10.23 -16.45 -4.41
N LYS A 53 10.77 -15.33 -3.94
CA LYS A 53 11.57 -15.22 -2.71
C LYS A 53 10.74 -14.86 -1.49
N LEU A 54 9.75 -13.98 -1.66
CA LEU A 54 8.78 -13.68 -0.62
C LEU A 54 7.43 -14.28 -0.95
N THR A 55 6.81 -14.90 0.03
CA THR A 55 5.49 -15.51 -0.16
C THR A 55 4.38 -14.45 -0.31
N ALA A 56 3.34 -14.77 -1.07
CA ALA A 56 2.16 -13.91 -1.18
C ALA A 56 1.58 -13.54 0.20
N ARG A 57 1.69 -14.44 1.20
CA ARG A 57 1.25 -14.18 2.58
C ARG A 57 2.06 -13.07 3.26
N GLU A 58 3.38 -13.04 3.05
CA GLU A 58 4.25 -11.98 3.59
C GLU A 58 3.96 -10.64 2.94
N LEU A 59 3.76 -10.64 1.60
CA LEU A 59 3.41 -9.44 0.85
C LEU A 59 2.03 -8.90 1.25
N LYS A 60 1.03 -9.76 1.39
CA LYS A 60 -0.29 -9.37 1.91
C LYS A 60 -0.22 -8.79 3.32
N LYS A 61 0.66 -9.30 4.19
CA LYS A 61 0.89 -8.71 5.53
C LYS A 61 1.53 -7.32 5.48
N ALA A 62 2.34 -7.04 4.46
CA ALA A 62 2.91 -5.71 4.25
C ALA A 62 1.84 -4.69 3.82
N MET A 63 0.78 -5.14 3.13
CA MET A 63 -0.38 -4.31 2.76
C MET A 63 -1.27 -4.06 3.99
N LYS A 64 -0.96 -3.02 4.75
CA LYS A 64 -1.60 -2.75 6.06
C LYS A 64 -3.04 -2.25 5.94
N LYS A 65 -3.37 -1.59 4.84
CA LYS A 65 -4.64 -0.88 4.64
C LYS A 65 -5.53 -1.54 3.59
N THR A 66 -4.96 -2.08 2.53
CA THR A 66 -5.67 -2.71 1.42
C THR A 66 -5.42 -4.22 1.42
N ASN A 67 -5.82 -4.93 2.48
CA ASN A 67 -5.61 -6.36 2.60
C ASN A 67 -6.95 -7.12 2.46
N GLU A 68 -6.87 -8.37 1.99
CA GLU A 68 -8.00 -9.32 2.03
C GLU A 68 -8.41 -9.59 3.47
N LYS A 69 -9.67 -9.95 3.67
CA LYS A 69 -10.07 -10.59 4.93
C LYS A 69 -9.35 -11.94 5.04
N PHE A 70 -8.47 -12.06 6.02
CA PHE A 70 -7.92 -13.35 6.37
C PHE A 70 -8.90 -14.04 7.30
N SER A 71 -9.76 -14.93 6.76
CA SER A 71 -10.56 -15.84 7.57
C SER A 71 -9.66 -16.95 8.08
N LEU A 72 -9.34 -16.92 9.37
CA LEU A 72 -8.82 -18.11 10.05
C LEU A 72 -9.96 -19.12 10.23
N PRO A 73 -9.77 -20.40 9.86
CA PRO A 73 -10.87 -21.37 9.82
C PRO A 73 -11.50 -21.72 11.18
N ASN A 74 -10.90 -21.35 12.32
CA ASN A 74 -11.29 -21.92 13.62
C ASN A 74 -11.40 -20.94 14.81
N ASP A 75 -11.46 -19.63 14.62
CA ASP A 75 -11.63 -18.71 15.76
C ASP A 75 -12.83 -17.79 15.58
N TRP A 76 -13.97 -18.18 16.15
CA TRP A 76 -15.24 -17.47 16.07
C TRP A 76 -15.18 -16.07 16.72
N LYS A 77 -14.30 -15.83 17.69
CA LYS A 77 -14.13 -14.53 18.35
C LYS A 77 -13.43 -13.52 17.44
N THR A 78 -12.39 -13.93 16.72
CA THR A 78 -11.73 -13.11 15.70
C THR A 78 -12.66 -12.83 14.52
N SER A 79 -13.51 -13.78 14.13
CA SER A 79 -14.49 -13.63 13.06
C SER A 79 -15.53 -12.53 13.36
N ILE A 80 -15.94 -12.36 14.61
CA ILE A 80 -16.89 -11.29 15.01
C ILE A 80 -16.21 -9.93 14.97
N MET A 81 -14.99 -9.78 15.49
CA MET A 81 -14.23 -8.52 15.44
C MET A 81 -13.86 -8.14 14.00
N GLU A 82 -13.52 -9.11 13.15
CA GLU A 82 -13.22 -8.90 11.73
C GLU A 82 -14.46 -8.54 10.91
N MET A 83 -15.65 -8.96 11.32
CA MET A 83 -16.91 -8.63 10.66
C MET A 83 -17.20 -7.12 10.71
N PHE A 84 -16.69 -6.41 11.73
CA PHE A 84 -16.82 -4.95 11.88
C PHE A 84 -15.65 -4.16 11.25
N SER A 85 -14.51 -4.81 10.90
CA SER A 85 -13.34 -4.17 10.30
C SER A 85 -13.17 -4.51 8.82
N THR A 86 -14.21 -4.32 8.01
CA THR A 86 -14.07 -4.44 6.54
C THR A 86 -13.13 -3.36 6.04
N LYS A 87 -11.91 -3.73 5.68
CA LYS A 87 -10.98 -2.82 5.03
C LYS A 87 -11.58 -2.38 3.70
N LYS A 88 -11.72 -1.09 3.54
CA LYS A 88 -12.28 -0.43 2.35
C LYS A 88 -11.13 -0.21 1.39
N PHE A 89 -11.37 -0.37 0.11
CA PHE A 89 -10.41 0.01 -0.90
C PHE A 89 -10.46 1.53 -1.10
N THR A 90 -9.32 2.20 -0.96
CA THR A 90 -9.10 3.55 -1.45
C THR A 90 -7.82 3.59 -2.26
N THR A 91 -7.78 4.38 -3.31
CA THR A 91 -6.61 4.50 -4.19
C THR A 91 -5.39 4.98 -3.40
N GLU A 92 -5.54 5.95 -2.50
CA GLU A 92 -4.45 6.46 -1.67
C GLU A 92 -3.84 5.39 -0.76
N GLU A 93 -4.67 4.62 -0.05
CA GLU A 93 -4.19 3.54 0.82
C GLU A 93 -3.53 2.42 0.00
N TYR A 94 -4.04 2.14 -1.19
CA TYR A 94 -3.45 1.17 -2.10
C TYR A 94 -2.07 1.61 -2.60
N GLU A 95 -1.90 2.88 -3.00
CA GLU A 95 -0.59 3.44 -3.38
C GLU A 95 0.43 3.35 -2.24
N ASN A 96 0.00 3.59 -0.99
CA ASN A 96 0.87 3.42 0.17
C ASN A 96 1.22 1.96 0.43
N ASP A 97 0.28 1.04 0.24
CA ASP A 97 0.55 -0.39 0.42
C ASP A 97 1.46 -0.96 -0.68
N LYS A 98 1.43 -0.44 -1.91
CA LYS A 98 2.44 -0.75 -2.94
C LYS A 98 3.86 -0.38 -2.49
N LYS A 99 4.04 0.78 -1.85
CA LYS A 99 5.32 1.18 -1.25
C LYS A 99 5.74 0.24 -0.12
N ASN A 100 4.79 -0.20 0.72
CA ASN A 100 5.05 -1.14 1.80
C ASN A 100 5.51 -2.52 1.27
N ILE A 101 4.99 -2.97 0.12
CA ILE A 101 5.46 -4.20 -0.55
C ILE A 101 6.93 -4.06 -0.93
N ILE A 102 7.32 -2.98 -1.60
CA ILE A 102 8.72 -2.73 -1.99
C ILE A 102 9.61 -2.59 -0.75
N ALA A 103 9.16 -1.85 0.27
CA ALA A 103 9.89 -1.76 1.54
C ALA A 103 10.11 -3.14 2.19
N LYS A 104 9.13 -4.05 2.05
CA LYS A 104 9.27 -5.43 2.55
C LYS A 104 10.36 -6.21 1.81
N TYR A 105 10.48 -6.07 0.50
CA TYR A 105 11.59 -6.63 -0.27
C TYR A 105 12.94 -6.04 0.16
N ASN A 106 13.00 -4.71 0.33
CA ASN A 106 14.21 -4.01 0.77
C ASN A 106 14.67 -4.45 2.18
N GLU A 107 13.74 -4.77 3.09
CA GLU A 107 14.05 -5.37 4.40
C GLU A 107 14.77 -6.72 4.28
N HIS A 108 14.54 -7.46 3.19
CA HIS A 108 15.12 -8.79 2.95
C HIS A 108 16.32 -8.77 2.00
N GLY A 109 16.81 -7.58 1.64
CA GLY A 109 17.99 -7.39 0.81
C GLY A 109 17.73 -7.27 -0.68
N TYR A 110 16.50 -7.32 -1.11
CA TYR A 110 16.11 -7.14 -2.52
C TYR A 110 15.91 -5.64 -2.82
N ARG A 111 17.03 -4.91 -2.88
CA ARG A 111 17.07 -3.45 -3.01
C ARG A 111 16.41 -2.94 -4.28
N ASP A 112 16.57 -3.69 -5.36
CA ASP A 112 16.12 -3.28 -6.70
C ASP A 112 14.75 -3.87 -7.06
N ALA A 113 14.03 -4.42 -6.07
CA ALA A 113 12.67 -4.92 -6.28
C ALA A 113 11.72 -3.82 -6.75
N VAL A 114 10.92 -4.14 -7.76
CA VAL A 114 9.95 -3.21 -8.37
C VAL A 114 8.63 -3.89 -8.67
N LEU A 115 7.54 -3.13 -8.67
CA LEU A 115 6.27 -3.56 -9.24
C LEU A 115 6.27 -3.25 -10.73
N LEU A 116 6.29 -4.31 -11.57
CA LEU A 116 6.25 -4.18 -13.02
C LEU A 116 4.87 -3.79 -13.53
N PHE A 117 3.84 -4.25 -12.83
CA PHE A 117 2.46 -4.04 -13.20
C PHE A 117 1.56 -4.14 -11.97
N ASP A 118 0.52 -3.34 -11.94
CA ASP A 118 -0.59 -3.48 -11.02
C ASP A 118 -1.93 -3.15 -11.70
N SER A 119 -2.97 -3.85 -11.30
CA SER A 119 -4.32 -3.52 -11.74
C SER A 119 -5.37 -3.84 -10.67
N VAL A 120 -6.47 -3.12 -10.75
CA VAL A 120 -7.64 -3.30 -9.89
C VAL A 120 -8.83 -3.53 -10.79
N ALA A 121 -9.38 -4.74 -10.75
CA ALA A 121 -10.54 -5.14 -11.55
C ALA A 121 -11.79 -5.33 -10.68
N ASN A 122 -12.95 -4.95 -11.17
CA ASN A 122 -14.20 -5.20 -10.46
C ASN A 122 -14.49 -6.71 -10.47
N PHE A 123 -14.58 -7.32 -9.29
CA PHE A 123 -15.12 -8.67 -9.12
C PHE A 123 -16.66 -8.64 -9.20
N ASN A 124 -17.28 -7.65 -8.56
CA ASN A 124 -18.69 -7.31 -8.65
C ASN A 124 -18.89 -5.83 -8.26
N GLU A 125 -20.13 -5.37 -8.16
CA GLU A 125 -20.46 -3.99 -7.82
C GLU A 125 -19.86 -3.48 -6.50
N LYS A 126 -19.54 -4.37 -5.55
CA LYS A 126 -19.10 -4.05 -4.19
C LYS A 126 -17.65 -4.49 -3.89
N LYS A 127 -17.02 -5.27 -4.77
CA LYS A 127 -15.72 -5.87 -4.53
C LYS A 127 -14.80 -5.77 -5.74
N VAL A 128 -13.49 -5.65 -5.46
CA VAL A 128 -12.42 -5.64 -6.46
C VAL A 128 -11.42 -6.76 -6.21
N ASP A 129 -10.83 -7.24 -7.29
CA ASP A 129 -9.62 -8.05 -7.30
C ASP A 129 -8.42 -7.18 -7.63
N ILE A 130 -7.29 -7.44 -6.97
CA ILE A 130 -6.04 -6.73 -7.17
C ILE A 130 -5.02 -7.71 -7.74
N PHE A 131 -4.35 -7.32 -8.82
CA PHE A 131 -3.29 -8.09 -9.46
C PHE A 131 -2.00 -7.29 -9.40
N LEU A 132 -0.92 -7.92 -8.91
CA LEU A 132 0.38 -7.31 -8.73
C LEU A 132 1.46 -8.21 -9.34
N LYS A 133 2.27 -7.67 -10.25
CA LYS A 133 3.43 -8.35 -10.80
C LYS A 133 4.70 -7.71 -10.28
N VAL A 134 5.57 -8.53 -9.69
CA VAL A 134 6.82 -8.10 -9.04
C VAL A 134 8.01 -8.62 -9.82
N ASP A 135 9.03 -7.79 -9.96
CA ASP A 135 10.40 -8.23 -10.20
C ASP A 135 11.18 -8.04 -8.89
N GLU A 136 11.66 -9.13 -8.33
CA GLU A 136 12.33 -9.13 -7.01
C GLU A 136 13.79 -8.65 -7.10
N GLY A 137 14.40 -8.71 -8.30
CA GLY A 137 15.81 -8.41 -8.51
C GLY A 137 16.75 -9.36 -7.75
N GLU A 138 18.01 -8.93 -7.61
CA GLU A 138 19.04 -9.69 -6.91
C GLU A 138 19.09 -9.35 -5.41
N LYS A 139 19.55 -10.33 -4.61
CA LYS A 139 19.75 -10.14 -3.18
C LYS A 139 21.11 -9.51 -2.90
N TYR A 140 21.13 -8.41 -2.17
CA TYR A 140 22.32 -7.65 -1.82
C TYR A 140 22.78 -7.95 -0.40
N TYR A 141 24.12 -7.91 -0.23
CA TYR A 141 24.80 -8.06 1.04
C TYR A 141 25.72 -6.88 1.29
N LEU A 142 25.93 -6.51 2.55
CA LEU A 142 26.90 -5.50 2.94
C LEU A 142 28.32 -6.03 2.70
N LYS A 143 29.06 -5.38 1.79
CA LYS A 143 30.47 -5.71 1.56
C LYS A 143 31.37 -5.04 2.58
N ASP A 144 31.17 -3.75 2.81
CA ASP A 144 32.00 -2.91 3.65
C ASP A 144 31.21 -1.71 4.18
N ILE A 145 31.61 -1.20 5.35
CA ILE A 145 31.04 0.01 5.96
C ILE A 145 32.21 0.89 6.37
N ARG A 146 32.22 2.12 5.85
CA ARG A 146 33.28 3.09 6.12
C ARG A 146 32.70 4.35 6.70
N PHE A 147 33.27 4.81 7.79
CA PHE A 147 33.00 6.12 8.37
C PHE A 147 34.08 7.09 7.91
N VAL A 148 33.69 8.26 7.47
CA VAL A 148 34.58 9.33 7.01
C VAL A 148 34.30 10.58 7.83
N GLY A 149 35.36 11.22 8.37
CA GLY A 149 35.20 12.42 9.18
C GLY A 149 34.89 12.17 10.66
N ASN A 150 34.99 10.92 11.13
CA ASN A 150 34.73 10.54 12.51
C ASN A 150 35.90 10.87 13.46
N THR A 151 36.17 12.14 13.68
CA THR A 151 37.31 12.61 14.52
C THR A 151 37.08 12.46 16.02
N GLN A 152 35.84 12.42 16.49
CA GLN A 152 35.49 12.34 17.92
C GLN A 152 35.13 10.94 18.38
N TYR A 153 34.68 10.06 17.49
CA TYR A 153 34.26 8.71 17.83
C TYR A 153 35.04 7.68 17.03
N SER A 154 35.46 6.60 17.69
CA SER A 154 36.16 5.52 17.00
C SER A 154 35.24 4.80 16.00
N THR A 155 35.83 4.21 14.95
CA THR A 155 35.11 3.39 13.98
C THR A 155 34.37 2.22 14.66
N ASP A 156 35.00 1.58 15.65
CA ASP A 156 34.40 0.44 16.39
C ASP A 156 33.16 0.86 17.17
N TYR A 157 33.21 2.05 17.79
CA TYR A 157 32.03 2.61 18.47
C TYR A 157 30.88 2.88 17.48
N LEU A 158 31.17 3.52 16.36
CA LEU A 158 30.16 3.83 15.33
C LEU A 158 29.61 2.54 14.70
N MET A 159 30.43 1.51 14.48
CA MET A 159 29.98 0.19 14.04
C MET A 159 29.03 -0.45 15.04
N ALA A 160 29.32 -0.35 16.33
CA ALA A 160 28.46 -0.86 17.39
C ALA A 160 27.10 -0.14 17.43
N VAL A 161 27.11 1.20 17.29
CA VAL A 161 25.87 2.01 17.22
C VAL A 161 25.05 1.68 15.98
N LEU A 162 25.68 1.54 14.81
CA LEU A 162 25.01 1.19 13.56
C LEU A 162 24.38 -0.21 13.64
N GLY A 163 25.02 -1.15 14.37
CA GLY A 163 24.50 -2.49 14.59
C GLY A 163 24.34 -3.32 13.31
N MET A 164 25.16 -3.04 12.29
CA MET A 164 25.24 -3.77 11.02
C MET A 164 26.68 -4.21 10.78
N LYS A 165 26.87 -5.34 10.08
CA LYS A 165 28.20 -5.92 9.86
C LYS A 165 28.41 -6.28 8.39
N PRO A 166 29.64 -6.19 7.88
CA PRO A 166 29.99 -6.76 6.58
C PRO A 166 29.59 -8.24 6.49
N GLY A 167 29.06 -8.64 5.35
CA GLY A 167 28.53 -9.98 5.09
C GLY A 167 27.05 -10.19 5.46
N GLU A 168 26.44 -9.29 6.21
CA GLU A 168 25.01 -9.35 6.49
C GLU A 168 24.18 -8.97 5.24
N VAL A 169 22.94 -9.44 5.22
CA VAL A 169 21.96 -9.02 4.20
C VAL A 169 21.74 -7.51 4.29
N TYR A 170 21.81 -6.83 3.16
CA TYR A 170 21.55 -5.40 3.10
C TYR A 170 20.09 -5.11 3.49
N ASN A 171 19.89 -4.30 4.51
CA ASN A 171 18.56 -3.90 4.98
C ASN A 171 18.46 -2.38 4.99
N GLN A 172 17.86 -1.83 3.95
CA GLN A 172 17.70 -0.38 3.76
C GLN A 172 16.93 0.27 4.91
N LYS A 173 15.89 -0.40 5.40
CA LYS A 173 15.08 0.12 6.50
C LYS A 173 15.91 0.25 7.78
N LYS A 174 16.62 -0.83 8.15
CA LYS A 174 17.50 -0.82 9.32
C LYS A 174 18.57 0.27 9.21
N LEU A 175 19.17 0.44 8.02
CA LEU A 175 20.14 1.49 7.78
C LEU A 175 19.51 2.89 8.00
N ASN A 176 18.38 3.15 7.41
CA ASN A 176 17.67 4.45 7.54
C ASN A 176 17.29 4.72 9.01
N GLU A 177 16.72 3.74 9.71
CA GLU A 177 16.37 3.86 11.14
C GLU A 177 17.57 4.15 12.05
N ARG A 178 18.77 3.68 11.67
CA ARG A 178 20.00 3.93 12.43
C ARG A 178 20.68 5.25 12.07
N LEU A 179 20.42 5.78 10.89
CA LEU A 179 21.00 7.04 10.42
C LEU A 179 20.05 8.23 10.60
N SER A 180 18.73 8.00 10.65
CA SER A 180 17.78 9.07 10.96
C SER A 180 17.84 9.36 12.45
N THR A 181 18.22 10.58 12.79
CA THR A 181 17.92 11.18 14.10
C THR A 181 16.44 11.57 14.06
N ASP A 182 15.58 10.78 14.70
CA ASP A 182 14.27 11.30 15.08
C ASP A 182 14.52 12.34 16.17
N ASP A 183 14.40 13.61 15.80
CA ASP A 183 14.27 14.75 16.75
C ASP A 183 12.86 14.76 17.34
#